data_56edf3ffb7cacb5829d137262f1108a7
#
_entry.id   56edf3ffb7cacb5829d137262f1108a7
#
_cell.length_a   1.000
_cell.length_b   1.000
_cell.length_c   1.000
_cell.angle_alpha   90.00
_cell.angle_beta   90.00
_cell.angle_gamma   90.00
#
_symmetry.space_group_name_H-M   'P 1'
#
loop_
_entity.id
_entity.type
_entity.pdbx_description
1 polymer ?
#
loop_
_entity_poly.entity_id
_entity_poly.type
_entity_poly.pdbx_seq_one_letter_code
_entity_poly.pdbx_strand_id
1 'polypeptide(L)'
;MQGISKEGTNPAFKSKYVTLDSILDALRPILTASDLMLTQGTTETHVTDGKVTAITVESRIIHASGEWISTTATIPVTKPDAHGLGSALTYGRRYSVSALLAISADEDDDANGAVAPREDFRRGPQGNIVIDAPLKARPLGGR
;
A
#
# COMPACT_ATOMS: atom_id res chain seq x y z
N MET A 1 0.95 20.37 -0.90
CA MET A 1 0.25 19.14 -0.48
C MET A 1 0.50 18.94 1.00
N GLN A 2 -0.50 19.09 1.85
CA GLN A 2 -0.34 18.77 3.28
C GLN A 2 -0.30 17.25 3.43
N GLY A 3 0.68 16.74 4.18
CA GLY A 3 0.80 15.31 4.45
C GLY A 3 -0.40 14.79 5.26
N ILE A 4 -0.84 13.57 4.96
CA ILE A 4 -1.90 12.88 5.70
C ILE A 4 -1.37 12.59 7.11
N SER A 5 -2.10 12.99 8.16
CA SER A 5 -1.68 12.75 9.53
C SER A 5 -1.73 11.26 9.88
N LYS A 6 -0.69 10.77 10.54
CA LYS A 6 -0.59 9.39 11.02
C LYS A 6 -1.18 9.31 12.42
N GLU A 7 -2.43 8.87 12.56
CA GLU A 7 -3.15 8.84 13.84
C GLU A 7 -3.27 7.44 14.46
N GLY A 8 -2.91 6.39 13.73
CA GLY A 8 -2.94 5.03 14.23
C GLY A 8 -1.65 4.65 14.96
N THR A 9 -1.75 4.06 16.14
CA THR A 9 -0.62 3.47 16.86
C THR A 9 -0.85 1.98 17.02
N ASN A 10 0.08 1.16 16.51
CA ASN A 10 0.05 -0.28 16.80
C ASN A 10 0.66 -0.52 18.19
N PRO A 11 -0.13 -1.00 19.19
CA PRO A 11 0.36 -1.18 20.56
C PRO A 11 1.51 -2.18 20.68
N ALA A 12 1.59 -3.15 19.75
CA ALA A 12 2.61 -4.20 19.76
C ALA A 12 3.98 -3.69 19.27
N PHE A 13 4.01 -2.74 18.35
CA PHE A 13 5.23 -2.27 17.71
C PHE A 13 5.50 -0.77 17.90
N LYS A 14 4.63 -0.04 18.58
CA LYS A 14 4.69 1.44 18.79
C LYS A 14 4.87 2.24 17.48
N SER A 15 4.61 1.62 16.33
CA SER A 15 4.68 2.27 15.03
C SER A 15 3.40 3.07 14.75
N LYS A 16 3.55 4.23 14.13
CA LYS A 16 2.42 5.04 13.65
C LYS A 16 2.12 4.62 12.21
N TYR A 17 0.87 4.30 11.94
CA TYR A 17 0.40 4.01 10.60
C TYR A 17 -0.74 4.95 10.21
N VAL A 18 -0.92 5.15 8.92
CA VAL A 18 -2.05 5.93 8.40
C VAL A 18 -3.31 5.08 8.49
N THR A 19 -4.34 5.56 9.17
CA THR A 19 -5.62 4.84 9.26
C THR A 19 -6.40 4.92 7.95
N LEU A 20 -7.28 3.94 7.71
CA LEU A 20 -8.16 3.99 6.55
C LEU A 20 -9.01 5.26 6.53
N ASP A 21 -9.53 5.68 7.68
CA ASP A 21 -10.37 6.88 7.79
C ASP A 21 -9.59 8.15 7.41
N SER A 22 -8.34 8.29 7.91
CA SER A 22 -7.47 9.42 7.54
C SER A 22 -7.19 9.48 6.03
N ILE A 23 -7.00 8.32 5.39
CA ILE A 23 -6.81 8.25 3.94
C ILE A 23 -8.10 8.71 3.23
N LEU A 24 -9.24 8.14 3.59
CA LEU A 24 -10.52 8.44 2.95
C LEU A 24 -10.93 9.91 3.12
N ASP A 25 -10.72 10.48 4.31
CA ASP A 25 -11.04 11.88 4.58
C ASP A 25 -10.17 12.85 3.79
N ALA A 26 -8.88 12.54 3.62
CA ALA A 26 -7.98 13.33 2.78
C ALA A 26 -8.30 13.21 1.29
N LEU A 27 -8.74 12.04 0.83
CA LEU A 27 -9.04 11.78 -0.58
C LEU A 27 -10.38 12.35 -1.03
N ARG A 28 -11.41 12.30 -0.20
CA ARG A 28 -12.79 12.65 -0.56
C ARG A 28 -12.91 14.02 -1.24
N PRO A 29 -12.37 15.13 -0.69
CA PRO A 29 -12.47 16.43 -1.34
C PRO A 29 -11.71 16.48 -2.67
N ILE A 30 -10.57 15.80 -2.79
CA ILE A 30 -9.74 15.78 -3.99
C ILE A 30 -10.46 15.03 -5.11
N LEU A 31 -11.00 13.85 -4.81
CA LEU A 31 -11.72 13.03 -5.77
C LEU A 31 -12.98 13.75 -6.28
N THR A 32 -13.75 14.35 -5.36
CA THR A 32 -14.95 15.11 -5.72
C THR A 32 -14.64 16.30 -6.64
N ALA A 33 -13.56 17.04 -6.35
CA ALA A 33 -13.15 18.18 -7.18
C ALA A 33 -12.63 17.78 -8.57
N SER A 34 -12.29 16.50 -8.76
CA SER A 34 -11.74 15.94 -10.00
C SER A 34 -12.73 15.03 -10.76
N ASP A 35 -13.99 15.05 -10.40
CA ASP A 35 -15.03 14.17 -10.97
C ASP A 35 -14.68 12.67 -10.89
N LEU A 36 -14.00 12.31 -9.80
CA LEU A 36 -13.55 10.95 -9.49
C LEU A 36 -14.34 10.37 -8.32
N MET A 37 -14.61 9.06 -8.39
CA MET A 37 -15.26 8.29 -7.34
C MET A 37 -14.38 7.10 -6.96
N LEU A 38 -14.16 6.88 -5.65
CA LEU A 38 -13.52 5.69 -5.12
C LEU A 38 -14.59 4.67 -4.73
N THR A 39 -14.44 3.44 -5.22
CA THR A 39 -15.20 2.27 -4.77
C THR A 39 -14.26 1.22 -4.20
N GLN A 40 -14.72 0.49 -3.18
CA GLN A 40 -13.96 -0.58 -2.56
C GLN A 40 -14.87 -1.77 -2.25
N GLY A 41 -14.42 -2.97 -2.54
CA GLY A 41 -15.19 -4.18 -2.30
C GLY A 41 -14.34 -5.44 -2.32
N THR A 42 -14.91 -6.53 -1.81
CA THR A 42 -14.31 -7.87 -1.90
C THR A 42 -14.65 -8.45 -3.28
N THR A 43 -13.63 -8.85 -4.03
CA THR A 43 -13.77 -9.48 -5.36
C THR A 43 -13.67 -11.00 -5.28
N GLU A 44 -12.89 -11.51 -4.32
CA GLU A 44 -12.72 -12.95 -4.12
C GLU A 44 -12.70 -13.30 -2.65
N THR A 45 -13.22 -14.50 -2.35
CA THR A 45 -13.15 -15.13 -1.03
C THR A 45 -12.51 -16.49 -1.19
N HIS A 46 -11.35 -16.69 -0.56
CA HIS A 46 -10.62 -17.94 -0.59
C HIS A 46 -11.08 -18.84 0.54
N VAL A 47 -11.45 -20.06 0.21
CA VAL A 47 -11.99 -21.04 1.18
C VAL A 47 -11.15 -22.32 1.14
N THR A 48 -10.74 -22.78 2.32
CA THR A 48 -10.05 -24.08 2.49
C THR A 48 -10.75 -24.84 3.62
N ASP A 49 -11.11 -26.08 3.36
CA ASP A 49 -11.82 -26.96 4.31
C ASP A 49 -13.09 -26.30 4.92
N GLY A 50 -13.85 -25.59 4.08
CA GLY A 50 -15.08 -24.91 4.47
C GLY A 50 -14.90 -23.64 5.32
N LYS A 51 -13.67 -23.18 5.48
CA LYS A 51 -13.35 -21.96 6.23
C LYS A 51 -12.73 -20.90 5.31
N VAL A 52 -13.11 -19.63 5.53
CA VAL A 52 -12.49 -18.52 4.83
C VAL A 52 -11.06 -18.34 5.31
N THR A 53 -10.10 -18.43 4.39
CA THR A 53 -8.66 -18.33 4.68
C THR A 53 -8.04 -17.03 4.21
N ALA A 54 -8.60 -16.39 3.18
CA ALA A 54 -8.20 -15.07 2.72
C ALA A 54 -9.34 -14.39 1.96
N ILE A 55 -9.25 -13.08 1.82
CA ILE A 55 -10.12 -12.27 0.95
C ILE A 55 -9.27 -11.39 0.05
N THR A 56 -9.74 -11.16 -1.18
CA THR A 56 -9.17 -10.18 -2.10
C THR A 56 -10.06 -8.96 -2.15
N VAL A 57 -9.50 -7.80 -1.82
CA VAL A 57 -10.19 -6.51 -1.81
C VAL A 57 -9.68 -5.67 -2.97
N GLU A 58 -10.60 -5.12 -3.75
CA GLU A 58 -10.30 -4.16 -4.82
C GLU A 58 -10.58 -2.74 -4.35
N SER A 59 -9.68 -1.81 -4.69
CA SER A 59 -9.94 -0.38 -4.74
C SER A 59 -9.95 0.07 -6.18
N ARG A 60 -10.99 0.80 -6.59
CA ARG A 60 -11.15 1.30 -7.95
C ARG A 60 -11.50 2.77 -7.92
N ILE A 61 -10.80 3.57 -8.72
CA ILE A 61 -11.14 4.97 -8.98
C ILE A 61 -11.77 5.05 -10.36
N ILE A 62 -12.94 5.66 -10.41
CA ILE A 62 -13.77 5.81 -11.61
C ILE A 62 -13.93 7.30 -11.90
N HIS A 63 -13.63 7.72 -13.12
CA HIS A 63 -13.91 9.09 -13.60
C HIS A 63 -15.32 9.18 -14.18
N ALA A 64 -15.90 10.39 -14.19
CA ALA A 64 -17.22 10.66 -14.77
C ALA A 64 -17.35 10.28 -16.25
N SER A 65 -16.23 10.20 -17.00
CA SER A 65 -16.19 9.68 -18.38
C SER A 65 -16.44 8.17 -18.49
N GLY A 66 -16.40 7.42 -17.37
CA GLY A 66 -16.50 5.97 -17.34
C GLY A 66 -15.15 5.24 -17.34
N GLU A 67 -14.04 5.95 -17.50
CA GLU A 67 -12.69 5.38 -17.37
C GLU A 67 -12.37 5.08 -15.91
N TRP A 68 -11.59 4.05 -15.69
CA TRP A 68 -11.24 3.65 -14.32
C TRP A 68 -9.85 2.99 -14.24
N ILE A 69 -9.28 3.03 -13.06
CA ILE A 69 -8.09 2.28 -12.67
C ILE A 69 -8.39 1.52 -11.38
N SER A 70 -7.78 0.37 -11.18
CA SER A 70 -7.93 -0.38 -9.93
C SER A 70 -6.67 -1.14 -9.54
N THR A 71 -6.64 -1.54 -8.28
CA THR A 71 -5.67 -2.49 -7.74
C THR A 71 -6.34 -3.37 -6.70
N THR A 72 -5.74 -4.52 -6.42
CA THR A 72 -6.25 -5.49 -5.46
C THR A 72 -5.21 -5.77 -4.37
N ALA A 73 -5.70 -6.16 -3.19
CA ALA A 73 -4.88 -6.69 -2.10
C ALA A 73 -5.53 -7.96 -1.55
N THR A 74 -4.77 -9.04 -1.48
CA THR A 74 -5.23 -10.30 -0.87
C THR A 74 -4.72 -10.38 0.56
N ILE A 75 -5.66 -10.48 1.50
CA ILE A 75 -5.38 -10.44 2.94
C ILE A 75 -5.78 -11.78 3.56
N PRO A 76 -4.86 -12.45 4.29
CA PRO A 76 -5.21 -13.65 5.02
C PRO A 76 -6.19 -13.36 6.17
N VAL A 77 -7.16 -14.23 6.36
CA VAL A 77 -8.09 -14.20 7.49
C VAL A 77 -7.51 -15.07 8.59
N THR A 78 -6.98 -14.44 9.64
CA THR A 78 -6.29 -15.15 10.73
C THR A 78 -7.25 -15.88 11.67
N LYS A 79 -8.49 -15.39 11.79
CA LYS A 79 -9.58 -16.04 12.55
C LYS A 79 -10.80 -16.18 11.65
N PRO A 80 -11.34 -17.40 11.48
CA PRO A 80 -12.48 -17.65 10.59
C PRO A 80 -13.81 -17.27 11.25
N ASP A 81 -13.88 -16.07 11.81
CA ASP A 81 -15.05 -15.49 12.43
C ASP A 81 -15.34 -14.09 11.87
N ALA A 82 -16.46 -13.50 12.25
CA ALA A 82 -16.87 -12.19 11.77
C ALA A 82 -15.86 -11.08 12.12
N HIS A 83 -15.19 -11.19 13.27
CA HIS A 83 -14.18 -10.22 13.69
C HIS A 83 -12.92 -10.32 12.84
N GLY A 84 -12.41 -11.53 12.59
CA GLY A 84 -11.25 -11.76 11.72
C GLY A 84 -11.51 -11.34 10.28
N LEU A 85 -12.73 -11.62 9.77
CA LEU A 85 -13.14 -11.16 8.44
C LEU A 85 -13.22 -9.63 8.36
N GLY A 86 -13.81 -8.97 9.35
CA GLY A 86 -13.90 -7.51 9.43
C GLY A 86 -12.52 -6.84 9.50
N SER A 87 -11.61 -7.44 10.27
CA SER A 87 -10.22 -6.99 10.34
C SER A 87 -9.52 -7.11 8.98
N ALA A 88 -9.59 -8.27 8.33
CA ALA A 88 -9.01 -8.50 7.02
C ALA A 88 -9.58 -7.53 5.96
N LEU A 89 -10.88 -7.25 6.00
CA LEU A 89 -11.52 -6.29 5.11
C LEU A 89 -10.97 -4.86 5.31
N THR A 90 -10.82 -4.42 6.55
CA THR A 90 -10.26 -3.10 6.86
C THR A 90 -8.82 -2.97 6.38
N TYR A 91 -7.99 -3.99 6.62
CA TYR A 91 -6.62 -4.07 6.09
C TYR A 91 -6.60 -4.04 4.56
N GLY A 92 -7.40 -4.87 3.91
CA GLY A 92 -7.48 -4.95 2.46
C GLY A 92 -7.88 -3.62 1.82
N ARG A 93 -8.84 -2.93 2.38
CA ARG A 93 -9.26 -1.60 1.92
C ARG A 93 -8.14 -0.57 2.06
N ARG A 94 -7.43 -0.57 3.19
CA ARG A 94 -6.30 0.34 3.43
C ARG A 94 -5.16 0.07 2.45
N TYR A 95 -4.71 -1.17 2.32
CA TYR A 95 -3.58 -1.52 1.47
C TYR A 95 -3.89 -1.35 -0.02
N SER A 96 -5.08 -1.74 -0.48
CA SER A 96 -5.43 -1.58 -1.89
C SER A 96 -5.52 -0.12 -2.31
N VAL A 97 -6.11 0.78 -1.51
CA VAL A 97 -6.17 2.20 -1.85
C VAL A 97 -4.80 2.88 -1.73
N SER A 98 -4.00 2.49 -0.75
CA SER A 98 -2.64 3.02 -0.59
C SER A 98 -1.75 2.64 -1.77
N ALA A 99 -1.81 1.39 -2.22
CA ALA A 99 -1.09 0.92 -3.39
C ALA A 99 -1.56 1.63 -4.68
N LEU A 100 -2.88 1.80 -4.85
CA LEU A 100 -3.47 2.47 -6.02
C LEU A 100 -2.98 3.92 -6.17
N LEU A 101 -2.78 4.61 -5.05
CA LEU A 101 -2.45 6.03 -5.01
C LEU A 101 -1.00 6.32 -4.61
N ALA A 102 -0.17 5.28 -4.52
CA ALA A 102 1.23 5.39 -4.08
C ALA A 102 1.39 6.12 -2.73
N ILE A 103 0.45 5.86 -1.79
CA ILE A 103 0.50 6.40 -0.43
C ILE A 103 1.26 5.42 0.45
N SER A 104 2.26 5.91 1.22
CA SER A 104 2.89 5.10 2.26
C SER A 104 1.91 4.86 3.41
N ALA A 105 1.41 3.63 3.53
CA ALA A 105 0.43 3.26 4.55
C ALA A 105 1.07 3.00 5.92
N ASP A 106 2.32 2.62 5.92
CA ASP A 106 3.09 2.30 7.13
C ASP A 106 4.31 3.24 7.24
N GLU A 107 4.86 3.40 8.43
CA GLU A 107 6.18 3.97 8.59
C GLU A 107 7.16 2.90 8.08
N ASP A 108 8.03 3.24 7.11
CA ASP A 108 9.11 2.36 6.62
C ASP A 108 10.12 2.10 7.74
N ASP A 109 9.73 1.29 8.73
CA ASP A 109 10.62 0.84 9.79
C ASP A 109 11.54 -0.30 9.31
N ASP A 110 11.23 -0.88 8.13
CA ASP A 110 12.01 -1.95 7.52
C ASP A 110 13.31 -1.45 6.88
N ALA A 111 13.48 -0.14 6.70
CA ALA A 111 14.70 0.44 6.13
C ALA A 111 15.85 0.57 7.15
N ASN A 112 15.56 0.49 8.45
CA ASN A 112 16.60 0.67 9.48
C ASN A 112 17.40 -0.60 9.81
N GLY A 113 17.00 -1.76 9.29
CA GLY A 113 17.65 -3.04 9.58
C GLY A 113 18.45 -3.68 8.44
N ALA A 114 18.34 -3.23 7.20
CA ALA A 114 18.81 -4.02 6.06
C ALA A 114 19.64 -3.30 4.99
N VAL A 115 19.82 -1.98 5.03
CA VAL A 115 20.65 -1.30 4.02
C VAL A 115 21.59 -0.30 4.70
N ALA A 116 22.89 -0.68 4.82
CA ALA A 116 23.94 0.32 4.86
C ALA A 116 23.73 1.30 3.70
N PRO A 117 23.95 2.62 3.88
CA PRO A 117 23.76 3.58 2.80
C PRO A 117 24.53 3.08 1.59
N ARG A 118 23.82 2.82 0.48
CA ARG A 118 24.52 2.59 -0.79
C ARG A 118 25.19 3.89 -1.14
N GLU A 119 26.50 3.93 -1.01
CA GLU A 119 27.35 5.07 -1.38
C GLU A 119 27.32 5.37 -2.90
N ASP A 120 26.50 4.62 -3.65
CA ASP A 120 26.51 4.63 -5.11
C ASP A 120 25.76 5.82 -5.74
N PHE A 121 25.09 6.65 -4.92
CA PHE A 121 24.36 7.82 -5.42
C PHE A 121 24.93 9.10 -4.82
N ARG A 122 25.83 9.75 -5.54
CA ARG A 122 26.30 11.10 -5.21
C ARG A 122 25.51 12.12 -6.02
N ARG A 123 25.05 13.18 -5.35
CA ARG A 123 24.53 14.36 -6.06
C ARG A 123 25.73 15.16 -6.58
N GLY A 124 25.78 15.32 -7.88
CA GLY A 124 26.73 16.25 -8.50
C GLY A 124 26.47 17.70 -8.08
N PRO A 125 27.40 18.63 -8.34
CA PRO A 125 27.30 20.04 -7.96
C PRO A 125 26.05 20.78 -8.48
N GLN A 126 25.36 20.21 -9.47
CA GLN A 126 24.13 20.74 -10.08
C GLN A 126 22.86 20.00 -9.64
N GLY A 127 22.92 19.17 -8.59
CA GLY A 127 21.76 18.43 -8.06
C GLY A 127 21.35 17.18 -8.87
N ASN A 128 22.07 16.84 -9.94
CA ASN A 128 21.82 15.64 -10.72
C ASN A 128 22.33 14.38 -10.01
N ILE A 129 21.62 13.27 -10.15
CA ILE A 129 22.06 11.96 -9.64
C ILE A 129 23.14 11.43 -10.58
N VAL A 130 24.35 11.18 -10.05
CA VAL A 130 25.43 10.55 -10.78
C VAL A 130 25.60 9.12 -10.31
N ILE A 131 25.53 8.16 -11.22
CA ILE A 131 25.77 6.73 -10.94
C ILE A 131 27.25 6.48 -11.20
N ASP A 132 28.02 6.31 -10.12
CA ASP A 132 29.49 6.21 -10.16
C ASP A 132 30.03 4.80 -10.39
N ALA A 133 29.19 3.77 -10.46
CA ALA A 133 29.62 2.40 -10.66
C ALA A 133 29.02 1.75 -11.91
N PRO A 134 29.84 1.10 -12.76
CA PRO A 134 29.31 0.26 -13.82
C PRO A 134 28.55 -0.91 -13.16
N LEU A 135 27.32 -1.15 -13.60
CA LEU A 135 26.55 -2.33 -13.24
C LEU A 135 27.39 -3.58 -13.51
N LYS A 136 27.98 -4.17 -12.47
CA LYS A 136 28.59 -5.49 -12.59
C LYS A 136 27.47 -6.48 -12.88
N ALA A 137 27.41 -6.93 -14.12
CA ALA A 137 26.56 -8.02 -14.53
C ALA A 137 26.84 -9.22 -13.60
N ARG A 138 25.84 -9.64 -12.85
CA ARG A 138 25.90 -10.86 -12.04
C ARG A 138 25.95 -12.03 -13.01
N PRO A 139 26.97 -12.90 -12.98
CA PRO A 139 27.03 -14.04 -13.87
C PRO A 139 25.84 -14.95 -13.54
N LEU A 140 25.04 -15.29 -14.54
CA LEU A 140 24.06 -16.34 -14.47
C LEU A 140 24.82 -17.64 -14.25
N GLY A 141 24.86 -18.11 -13.00
CA GLY A 141 25.41 -19.40 -12.64
C GLY A 141 24.62 -20.48 -13.35
N GLY A 142 25.25 -21.13 -14.30
CA GLY A 142 24.76 -22.33 -14.95
C GLY A 142 24.87 -23.53 -14.01
N ARG A 143 23.90 -24.43 -14.19
CA ARG A 143 23.71 -25.82 -13.74
C ARG A 143 23.16 -25.98 -12.34
#